data_15a7da2b5fa7b9674c416b6dbbd81af2
#
_entry.id   15a7da2b5fa7b9674c416b6dbbd81af2
#
_cell.length_a   1.000
_cell.length_b   1.000
_cell.length_c   1.000
_cell.angle_alpha   90.00
_cell.angle_beta   90.00
_cell.angle_gamma   90.00
#
_symmetry.space_group_name_H-M   'P 1'
#
loop_
_entity.id
_entity.type
_entity.pdbx_description
1 polymer ?
#
loop_
_entity_poly.entity_id
_entity_poly.type
_entity_poly.pdbx_seq_one_letter_code
_entity_poly.pdbx_strand_id
1 'polypeptide(L)'
;AISGLMLIAIKPYIFMVLFPATVLWLLYFRVVKVRNLLFRFVLLPIGIVSMVGVSVLVLSRLGSMLDKFALEDALVTIQVTQGDLSNAAAYGKNSFELGEFDGTWTGVLSKFPVAVNAALFRPYLWEARNVMMRLSGLENLWILGVTILAILRAGPRFFVQSLLGTPLLLMTIVFSILFAFIVGVTTPNFGALVRFKIPMVPF
;
A
#
# COMPACT_ATOMS: atom_id res chain seq x y z
N ALA A 1 0.06 -14.24 17.57
CA ALA A 1 -1.10 -13.61 18.24
C ALA A 1 -0.69 -12.30 18.95
N ILE A 2 0.28 -12.33 19.88
CA ILE A 2 0.70 -11.14 20.65
C ILE A 2 1.20 -10.00 19.76
N SER A 3 2.04 -10.30 18.76
CA SER A 3 2.56 -9.29 17.81
C SER A 3 1.45 -8.59 17.01
N GLY A 4 0.40 -9.34 16.64
CA GLY A 4 -0.76 -8.78 15.93
C GLY A 4 -1.57 -7.83 16.83
N LEU A 5 -1.76 -8.19 18.10
CA LEU A 5 -2.44 -7.33 19.08
C LEU A 5 -1.64 -6.03 19.34
N MET A 6 -0.31 -6.13 19.44
CA MET A 6 0.56 -4.96 19.56
C MET A 6 0.48 -4.05 18.33
N LEU A 7 0.45 -4.62 17.11
CA LEU A 7 0.28 -3.83 15.88
C LEU A 7 -1.06 -3.09 15.85
N ILE A 8 -2.15 -3.74 16.25
CA ILE A 8 -3.47 -3.09 16.34
C ILE A 8 -3.45 -1.95 17.36
N ALA A 9 -2.79 -2.13 18.49
CA ALA A 9 -2.73 -1.10 19.54
C ALA A 9 -1.85 0.11 19.15
N ILE A 10 -0.73 -0.11 18.45
CA ILE A 10 0.27 0.93 18.19
C ILE A 10 0.05 1.57 16.82
N LYS A 11 -0.18 0.77 15.77
CA LYS A 11 -0.31 1.23 14.38
C LYS A 11 -1.36 0.41 13.62
N PRO A 12 -2.64 0.65 13.89
CA PRO A 12 -3.74 -0.13 13.33
C PRO A 12 -3.76 -0.15 11.80
N TYR A 13 -3.34 0.92 11.14
CA TYR A 13 -3.31 1.01 9.67
C TYR A 13 -2.32 0.01 9.03
N ILE A 14 -1.22 -0.33 9.72
CA ILE A 14 -0.30 -1.38 9.25
C ILE A 14 -1.00 -2.74 9.32
N PHE A 15 -1.70 -3.02 10.42
CA PHE A 15 -2.44 -4.26 10.59
C PHE A 15 -3.54 -4.41 9.54
N MET A 16 -4.28 -3.33 9.24
CA MET A 16 -5.34 -3.33 8.23
C MET A 16 -4.85 -3.77 6.84
N VAL A 17 -3.61 -3.46 6.50
CA VAL A 17 -3.02 -3.87 5.22
C VAL A 17 -2.33 -5.22 5.31
N LEU A 18 -1.62 -5.48 6.40
CA LEU A 18 -0.88 -6.73 6.58
C LEU A 18 -1.83 -7.93 6.71
N PHE A 19 -2.98 -7.74 7.35
CA PHE A 19 -3.96 -8.80 7.54
C PHE A 19 -4.48 -9.38 6.22
N PRO A 20 -5.04 -8.58 5.26
CA PRO A 20 -5.46 -9.10 3.97
C PRO A 20 -4.30 -9.72 3.17
N ALA A 21 -3.11 -9.12 3.19
CA ALA A 21 -1.95 -9.69 2.53
C ALA A 21 -1.57 -11.07 3.11
N THR A 22 -1.65 -11.23 4.43
CA THR A 22 -1.40 -12.51 5.12
C THR A 22 -2.48 -13.55 4.78
N VAL A 23 -3.76 -13.14 4.72
CA VAL A 23 -4.85 -14.02 4.30
C VAL A 23 -4.61 -14.52 2.87
N LEU A 24 -4.25 -13.61 1.95
CA LEU A 24 -3.89 -13.99 0.60
C LEU A 24 -2.72 -14.98 0.56
N TRP A 25 -1.68 -14.74 1.35
CA TRP A 25 -0.53 -15.65 1.47
C TRP A 25 -0.94 -17.05 1.92
N LEU A 26 -1.75 -17.16 2.96
CA LEU A 26 -2.24 -18.44 3.48
C LEU A 26 -3.07 -19.19 2.46
N LEU A 27 -3.99 -18.51 1.77
CA LEU A 27 -4.80 -19.10 0.71
C LEU A 27 -3.94 -19.53 -0.48
N TYR A 28 -3.04 -18.64 -0.91
CA TYR A 28 -2.21 -18.88 -2.08
C TYR A 28 -1.13 -19.94 -1.84
N PHE A 29 -0.71 -20.14 -0.60
CA PHE A 29 0.20 -21.24 -0.23
C PHE A 29 -0.35 -22.63 -0.61
N ARG A 30 -1.67 -22.78 -0.63
CA ARG A 30 -2.33 -24.00 -1.14
C ARG A 30 -2.35 -24.05 -2.67
N VAL A 31 -2.59 -22.91 -3.29
CA VAL A 31 -2.69 -22.77 -4.76
C VAL A 31 -1.37 -23.05 -5.46
N VAL A 32 -0.27 -22.64 -4.87
CA VAL A 32 1.06 -22.84 -5.45
C VAL A 32 1.45 -24.33 -5.62
N LYS A 33 0.82 -25.23 -4.87
CA LYS A 33 1.00 -26.67 -5.00
C LYS A 33 0.39 -27.24 -6.30
N VAL A 34 -0.48 -26.49 -6.96
CA VAL A 34 -1.07 -26.87 -8.24
C VAL A 34 0.00 -26.76 -9.33
N ARG A 35 0.28 -27.84 -10.06
CA ARG A 35 1.34 -27.89 -11.08
C ARG A 35 1.04 -27.04 -12.32
N ASN A 36 -0.23 -26.81 -12.64
CA ASN A 36 -0.64 -26.08 -13.83
C ASN A 36 -0.63 -24.56 -13.59
N LEU A 37 0.21 -23.85 -14.34
CA LEU A 37 0.35 -22.40 -14.25
C LEU A 37 -0.93 -21.64 -14.62
N LEU A 38 -1.69 -22.14 -15.59
CA LEU A 38 -2.98 -21.56 -16.00
C LEU A 38 -3.99 -21.59 -14.85
N PHE A 39 -4.06 -22.70 -14.13
CA PHE A 39 -4.91 -22.79 -12.94
C PHE A 39 -4.50 -21.82 -11.85
N ARG A 40 -3.20 -21.60 -11.64
CA ARG A 40 -2.73 -20.58 -10.68
C ARG A 40 -3.19 -19.18 -11.08
N PHE A 41 -3.13 -18.88 -12.38
CA PHE A 41 -3.55 -17.58 -12.89
C PHE A 41 -5.06 -17.34 -12.71
N VAL A 42 -5.88 -18.37 -12.87
CA VAL A 42 -7.34 -18.29 -12.62
C VAL A 42 -7.66 -18.22 -11.12
N LEU A 43 -6.91 -18.96 -10.29
CA LEU A 43 -7.13 -18.98 -8.84
C LEU A 43 -6.64 -17.70 -8.14
N LEU A 44 -5.75 -16.92 -8.76
CA LEU A 44 -5.27 -15.66 -8.20
C LEU A 44 -6.39 -14.65 -7.96
N PRO A 45 -7.25 -14.29 -8.95
CA PRO A 45 -8.35 -13.37 -8.69
C PRO A 45 -9.34 -13.90 -7.66
N ILE A 46 -9.59 -15.21 -7.64
CA ILE A 46 -10.44 -15.83 -6.60
C ILE A 46 -9.83 -15.64 -5.21
N GLY A 47 -8.51 -15.82 -5.09
CA GLY A 47 -7.78 -15.57 -3.86
C GLY A 47 -7.85 -14.09 -3.43
N ILE A 48 -7.74 -13.16 -4.36
CA ILE A 48 -7.87 -11.72 -4.09
C ILE A 48 -9.29 -11.38 -3.63
N VAL A 49 -10.33 -11.88 -4.32
CA VAL A 49 -11.72 -11.66 -3.92
C VAL A 49 -11.98 -12.24 -2.53
N SER A 50 -11.49 -13.46 -2.26
CA SER A 50 -11.61 -14.09 -0.93
C SER A 50 -10.87 -13.29 0.14
N MET A 51 -9.68 -12.79 -0.16
CA MET A 51 -8.90 -11.91 0.72
C MET A 51 -9.71 -10.65 1.08
N VAL A 52 -10.26 -9.95 0.08
CA VAL A 52 -11.08 -8.76 0.30
C VAL A 52 -12.31 -9.10 1.13
N GLY A 53 -13.05 -10.14 0.77
CA GLY A 53 -14.25 -10.57 1.50
C GLY A 53 -13.98 -10.89 2.97
N VAL A 54 -12.96 -11.72 3.24
CA VAL A 54 -12.58 -12.05 4.62
C VAL A 54 -12.11 -10.81 5.38
N SER A 55 -11.35 -9.93 4.74
CA SER A 55 -10.85 -8.71 5.36
C SER A 55 -11.99 -7.75 5.73
N VAL A 56 -12.94 -7.55 4.83
CA VAL A 56 -14.12 -6.72 5.11
C VAL A 56 -14.95 -7.32 6.24
N LEU A 57 -15.18 -8.63 6.25
CA LEU A 57 -15.90 -9.30 7.33
C LEU A 57 -15.21 -9.16 8.70
N VAL A 58 -13.90 -9.34 8.74
CA VAL A 58 -13.13 -9.21 10.00
C VAL A 58 -13.07 -7.75 10.45
N LEU A 59 -12.79 -6.81 9.53
CA LEU A 59 -12.71 -5.39 9.87
C LEU A 59 -14.07 -4.83 10.28
N SER A 60 -15.19 -5.25 9.66
CA SER A 60 -16.52 -4.83 10.08
C SER A 60 -16.87 -5.35 11.50
N ARG A 61 -16.45 -6.57 11.83
CA ARG A 61 -16.64 -7.12 13.20
C ARG A 61 -15.75 -6.44 14.23
N LEU A 62 -14.50 -6.13 13.88
CA LEU A 62 -13.59 -5.37 14.74
C LEU A 62 -14.03 -3.91 14.88
N GLY A 63 -14.54 -3.29 13.81
CA GLY A 63 -15.05 -1.92 13.82
C GLY A 63 -16.21 -1.72 14.77
N SER A 64 -17.15 -2.67 14.81
CA SER A 64 -18.26 -2.65 15.77
C SER A 64 -17.84 -2.82 17.23
N MET A 65 -16.63 -3.36 17.48
CA MET A 65 -16.07 -3.51 18.85
C MET A 65 -15.16 -2.35 19.26
N LEU A 66 -14.61 -1.60 18.31
CA LEU A 66 -13.53 -0.62 18.55
C LEU A 66 -13.90 0.81 18.15
N ASP A 67 -15.15 1.12 17.84
CA ASP A 67 -15.75 2.41 17.42
C ASP A 67 -14.92 3.27 16.43
N LYS A 68 -13.59 3.11 16.43
CA LYS A 68 -12.62 3.88 15.63
C LYS A 68 -12.34 3.31 14.24
N PHE A 69 -12.90 2.14 13.89
CA PHE A 69 -12.59 1.41 12.67
C PHE A 69 -13.80 1.20 11.75
N ALA A 70 -14.88 1.95 11.99
CA ALA A 70 -16.01 1.95 11.08
C ALA A 70 -15.54 2.40 9.68
N LEU A 71 -15.91 1.65 8.64
CA LEU A 71 -15.57 2.00 7.25
C LEU A 71 -16.12 3.38 6.85
N GLU A 72 -17.18 3.83 7.53
CA GLU A 72 -17.78 5.14 7.36
C GLU A 72 -16.87 6.26 7.86
N ASP A 73 -16.21 6.05 9.02
CA ASP A 73 -15.25 7.01 9.57
C ASP A 73 -13.93 7.02 8.82
N ALA A 74 -13.59 5.95 8.10
CA ALA A 74 -12.34 5.88 7.33
C ALA A 74 -12.30 6.91 6.21
N LEU A 75 -13.39 7.14 5.48
CA LEU A 75 -13.46 8.19 4.44
C LEU A 75 -13.30 9.58 5.04
N VAL A 76 -13.99 9.87 6.14
CA VAL A 76 -13.87 11.15 6.85
C VAL A 76 -12.43 11.34 7.34
N THR A 77 -11.83 10.31 7.92
CA THR A 77 -10.44 10.34 8.38
C THR A 77 -9.46 10.59 7.24
N ILE A 78 -9.65 9.96 6.08
CA ILE A 78 -8.84 10.20 4.88
C ILE A 78 -8.95 11.66 4.45
N GLN A 79 -10.16 12.22 4.36
CA GLN A 79 -10.39 13.60 3.95
C GLN A 79 -9.78 14.59 4.92
N VAL A 80 -10.03 14.43 6.22
CA VAL A 80 -9.49 15.31 7.27
C VAL A 80 -7.95 15.25 7.27
N THR A 81 -7.36 14.06 7.26
CA THR A 81 -5.90 13.90 7.28
C THR A 81 -5.26 14.47 6.00
N GLN A 82 -5.90 14.27 4.85
CA GLN A 82 -5.43 14.85 3.60
C GLN A 82 -5.55 16.37 3.61
N GLY A 83 -6.67 16.91 4.06
CA GLY A 83 -6.89 18.36 4.19
C GLY A 83 -5.86 19.01 5.10
N ASP A 84 -5.61 18.45 6.26
CA ASP A 84 -4.63 18.94 7.21
C ASP A 84 -3.20 18.94 6.63
N LEU A 85 -2.78 17.83 6.03
CA LEU A 85 -1.43 17.67 5.49
C LEU A 85 -1.19 18.41 4.17
N SER A 86 -2.25 18.74 3.43
CA SER A 86 -2.19 19.58 2.22
C SER A 86 -2.14 21.06 2.53
N ASN A 87 -2.41 21.47 3.77
CA ASN A 87 -2.45 22.87 4.17
C ASN A 87 -1.10 23.55 4.00
N ALA A 88 -0.97 24.32 2.91
CA ALA A 88 0.28 25.02 2.55
C ALA A 88 0.67 26.09 3.58
N ALA A 89 -0.26 26.63 4.34
CA ALA A 89 0.03 27.61 5.39
C ALA A 89 0.74 26.97 6.58
N ALA A 90 0.41 25.71 6.92
CA ALA A 90 1.05 25.01 8.04
C ALA A 90 2.36 24.31 7.64
N TYR A 91 2.44 23.73 6.42
CA TYR A 91 3.53 22.86 5.99
C TYR A 91 4.37 23.42 4.84
N GLY A 92 4.07 24.63 4.38
CA GLY A 92 4.76 25.27 3.26
C GLY A 92 4.53 24.52 1.93
N LYS A 93 5.44 24.74 0.98
CA LYS A 93 5.35 24.11 -0.35
C LYS A 93 5.87 22.66 -0.40
N ASN A 94 5.84 21.92 0.71
CA ASN A 94 6.30 20.52 0.79
C ASN A 94 5.16 19.51 0.57
N SER A 95 3.99 19.98 0.18
CA SER A 95 2.85 19.14 -0.19
C SER A 95 2.80 18.92 -1.70
N PHE A 96 2.12 17.85 -2.10
CA PHE A 96 1.78 17.56 -3.49
C PHE A 96 0.26 17.33 -3.58
N GLU A 97 -0.29 17.67 -4.74
CA GLU A 97 -1.71 17.49 -4.98
C GLU A 97 -1.97 16.12 -5.60
N LEU A 98 -2.95 15.40 -5.06
CA LEU A 98 -3.52 14.18 -5.65
C LEU A 98 -4.72 14.48 -6.55
N GLY A 99 -5.10 15.76 -6.62
CA GLY A 99 -6.35 16.22 -7.18
C GLY A 99 -7.52 16.01 -6.22
N GLU A 100 -8.58 16.75 -6.42
CA GLU A 100 -9.80 16.64 -5.62
C GLU A 100 -10.46 15.28 -5.80
N PHE A 101 -11.07 14.77 -4.76
CA PHE A 101 -11.97 13.63 -4.79
C PHE A 101 -13.22 13.93 -3.94
N ASP A 102 -14.33 13.42 -4.40
CA ASP A 102 -15.69 13.72 -3.94
C ASP A 102 -16.07 13.07 -2.60
N GLY A 103 -15.10 12.52 -1.85
CA GLY A 103 -15.35 11.85 -0.58
C GLY A 103 -16.07 10.52 -0.70
N THR A 104 -16.16 9.98 -1.90
CA THR A 104 -16.71 8.64 -2.16
C THR A 104 -15.62 7.61 -2.27
N TRP A 105 -15.95 6.32 -2.03
CA TRP A 105 -15.02 5.22 -2.24
C TRP A 105 -14.55 5.13 -3.69
N THR A 106 -15.42 5.45 -4.65
CA THR A 106 -15.07 5.50 -6.07
C THR A 106 -14.07 6.60 -6.37
N GLY A 107 -14.24 7.77 -5.78
CA GLY A 107 -13.29 8.89 -5.87
C GLY A 107 -11.92 8.52 -5.31
N VAL A 108 -11.88 7.93 -4.11
CA VAL A 108 -10.63 7.46 -3.48
C VAL A 108 -9.95 6.39 -4.34
N LEU A 109 -10.69 5.39 -4.84
CA LEU A 109 -10.14 4.32 -5.68
C LEU A 109 -9.66 4.83 -7.04
N SER A 110 -10.26 5.88 -7.60
CA SER A 110 -9.79 6.49 -8.85
C SER A 110 -8.37 7.05 -8.73
N LYS A 111 -7.95 7.44 -7.53
CA LYS A 111 -6.60 7.94 -7.23
C LYS A 111 -5.57 6.84 -7.02
N PHE A 112 -5.97 5.56 -7.09
CA PHE A 112 -5.08 4.42 -6.84
C PHE A 112 -3.74 4.50 -7.56
N PRO A 113 -3.65 4.67 -8.90
CA PRO A 113 -2.36 4.67 -9.58
C PRO A 113 -1.49 5.87 -9.17
N VAL A 114 -2.10 7.04 -8.98
CA VAL A 114 -1.36 8.26 -8.60
C VAL A 114 -0.86 8.17 -7.16
N ALA A 115 -1.69 7.67 -6.25
CA ALA A 115 -1.34 7.52 -4.83
C ALA A 115 -0.25 6.47 -4.63
N VAL A 116 -0.33 5.31 -5.29
CA VAL A 116 0.70 4.27 -5.25
C VAL A 116 2.02 4.79 -5.80
N ASN A 117 2.00 5.45 -6.96
CA ASN A 117 3.19 6.07 -7.53
C ASN A 117 3.80 7.11 -6.59
N ALA A 118 2.97 7.96 -5.98
CA ALA A 118 3.44 8.96 -5.04
C ALA A 118 4.11 8.32 -3.81
N ALA A 119 3.50 7.31 -3.20
CA ALA A 119 4.05 6.66 -2.01
C ALA A 119 5.35 5.90 -2.29
N LEU A 120 5.46 5.21 -3.43
CA LEU A 120 6.63 4.41 -3.77
C LEU A 120 7.82 5.27 -4.20
N PHE A 121 7.59 6.30 -5.04
CA PHE A 121 8.67 6.94 -5.77
C PHE A 121 8.85 8.44 -5.48
N ARG A 122 7.89 9.11 -4.83
CA ARG A 122 8.06 10.51 -4.40
C ARG A 122 8.71 10.61 -3.01
N PRO A 123 9.45 11.69 -2.70
CA PRO A 123 9.75 12.83 -3.57
C PRO A 123 10.69 12.45 -4.71
N TYR A 124 10.44 12.98 -5.90
CA TYR A 124 11.42 12.92 -6.98
C TYR A 124 12.57 13.91 -6.72
N LEU A 125 13.73 13.68 -7.32
CA LEU A 125 14.90 14.55 -7.12
C LEU A 125 14.63 16.02 -7.44
N TRP A 126 13.83 16.29 -8.46
CA TRP A 126 13.46 17.65 -8.86
C TRP A 126 12.39 18.30 -7.96
N GLU A 127 11.71 17.53 -7.13
CA GLU A 127 10.76 18.03 -6.13
C GLU A 127 11.44 18.34 -4.80
N ALA A 128 12.65 17.81 -4.60
CA ALA A 128 13.36 17.88 -3.33
C ALA A 128 13.91 19.29 -3.06
N ARG A 129 13.41 19.94 -2.01
CA ARG A 129 13.77 21.33 -1.63
C ARG A 129 14.79 21.40 -0.51
N ASN A 130 14.95 20.34 0.26
CA ASN A 130 15.92 20.28 1.36
C ASN A 130 16.79 19.02 1.25
N VAL A 131 17.88 18.98 2.02
CA VAL A 131 18.86 17.89 1.98
C VAL A 131 18.23 16.54 2.29
N MET A 132 17.34 16.48 3.28
CA MET A 132 16.67 15.22 3.67
C MET A 132 15.75 14.69 2.56
N MET A 133 15.02 15.60 1.87
CA MET A 133 14.20 15.21 0.72
C MET A 133 15.06 14.76 -0.47
N ARG A 134 16.24 15.37 -0.67
CA ARG A 134 17.17 14.92 -1.74
C ARG A 134 17.72 13.53 -1.46
N LEU A 135 18.09 13.22 -0.21
CA LEU A 135 18.52 11.87 0.17
C LEU A 135 17.40 10.84 -0.07
N SER A 136 16.18 11.15 0.37
CA SER A 136 15.02 10.30 0.11
C SER A 136 14.71 10.15 -1.37
N GLY A 137 14.86 11.22 -2.16
CA GLY A 137 14.70 11.19 -3.61
C GLY A 137 15.75 10.31 -4.30
N LEU A 138 16.99 10.33 -3.83
CA LEU A 138 18.07 9.44 -4.32
C LEU A 138 17.76 7.98 -3.99
N GLU A 139 17.33 7.68 -2.77
CA GLU A 139 16.91 6.34 -2.36
C GLU A 139 15.78 5.82 -3.24
N ASN A 140 14.73 6.64 -3.45
CA ASN A 140 13.60 6.27 -4.31
C ASN A 140 14.03 6.05 -5.76
N LEU A 141 14.91 6.89 -6.29
CA LEU A 141 15.45 6.73 -7.66
C LEU A 141 16.28 5.45 -7.77
N TRP A 142 17.05 5.12 -6.74
CA TRP A 142 17.80 3.86 -6.68
C TRP A 142 16.86 2.64 -6.70
N ILE A 143 15.84 2.63 -5.83
CA ILE A 143 14.83 1.56 -5.78
C ILE A 143 14.12 1.42 -7.14
N LEU A 144 13.70 2.53 -7.74
CA LEU A 144 13.07 2.53 -9.07
C LEU A 144 14.03 1.97 -10.13
N GLY A 145 15.27 2.43 -10.14
CA GLY A 145 16.30 1.97 -11.08
C GLY A 145 16.57 0.47 -10.96
N VAL A 146 16.73 -0.03 -9.74
CA VAL A 146 16.93 -1.47 -9.49
C VAL A 146 15.70 -2.28 -9.91
N THR A 147 14.50 -1.79 -9.62
CA THR A 147 13.25 -2.44 -10.02
C THR A 147 13.13 -2.56 -11.53
N ILE A 148 13.35 -1.46 -12.26
CA ILE A 148 13.32 -1.45 -13.72
C ILE A 148 14.39 -2.40 -14.28
N LEU A 149 15.62 -2.32 -13.76
CA LEU A 149 16.72 -3.16 -14.21
C LEU A 149 16.43 -4.66 -13.97
N ALA A 150 15.85 -4.99 -12.82
CA ALA A 150 15.46 -6.36 -12.49
C ALA A 150 14.39 -6.88 -13.46
N ILE A 151 13.36 -6.08 -13.76
CA ILE A 151 12.31 -6.45 -14.72
C ILE A 151 12.88 -6.63 -16.13
N LEU A 152 13.74 -5.72 -16.58
CA LEU A 152 14.35 -5.77 -17.91
C LEU A 152 15.28 -6.98 -18.06
N ARG A 153 16.08 -7.30 -17.03
CA ARG A 153 17.02 -8.45 -17.07
C ARG A 153 16.32 -9.80 -16.92
N ALA A 154 15.36 -9.87 -16.01
CA ALA A 154 14.65 -11.12 -15.76
C ALA A 154 13.64 -11.46 -16.86
N GLY A 155 13.12 -10.43 -17.53
CA GLY A 155 12.03 -10.54 -18.50
C GLY A 155 10.66 -10.71 -17.84
N PRO A 156 9.58 -10.31 -18.54
CA PRO A 156 8.24 -10.31 -17.97
C PRO A 156 7.73 -11.72 -17.63
N ARG A 157 8.13 -12.73 -18.42
CA ARG A 157 7.73 -14.12 -18.18
C ARG A 157 8.32 -14.67 -16.86
N PHE A 158 9.60 -14.41 -16.61
CA PHE A 158 10.26 -14.85 -15.38
C PHE A 158 9.67 -14.12 -14.17
N PHE A 159 9.41 -12.81 -14.29
CA PHE A 159 8.79 -12.02 -13.25
C PHE A 159 7.42 -12.59 -12.85
N VAL A 160 6.53 -12.84 -13.83
CA VAL A 160 5.21 -13.43 -13.59
C VAL A 160 5.33 -14.84 -12.98
N GLN A 161 6.23 -15.68 -13.49
CA GLN A 161 6.44 -17.02 -12.95
C GLN A 161 6.93 -16.98 -11.50
N SER A 162 7.86 -16.08 -11.16
CA SER A 162 8.36 -15.91 -9.80
C SER A 162 7.28 -15.42 -8.86
N LEU A 163 6.48 -14.44 -9.30
CA LEU A 163 5.36 -13.90 -8.54
C LEU A 163 4.32 -14.99 -8.24
N LEU A 164 3.93 -15.74 -9.27
CA LEU A 164 2.96 -16.84 -9.15
C LEU A 164 3.55 -18.11 -8.53
N GLY A 165 4.87 -18.23 -8.48
CA GLY A 165 5.58 -19.37 -7.90
C GLY A 165 5.87 -19.26 -6.42
N THR A 166 5.96 -18.02 -5.90
CA THR A 166 6.41 -17.73 -4.54
C THR A 166 5.33 -16.99 -3.74
N PRO A 167 4.57 -17.68 -2.89
CA PRO A 167 3.48 -17.06 -2.11
C PRO A 167 3.93 -15.89 -1.26
N LEU A 168 5.14 -15.94 -0.72
CA LEU A 168 5.71 -14.86 0.08
C LEU A 168 5.94 -13.60 -0.76
N LEU A 169 6.50 -13.77 -1.97
CA LEU A 169 6.72 -12.64 -2.89
C LEU A 169 5.39 -11.99 -3.31
N LEU A 170 4.37 -12.79 -3.55
CA LEU A 170 3.02 -12.27 -3.82
C LEU A 170 2.48 -11.46 -2.65
N MET A 171 2.61 -11.99 -1.42
CA MET A 171 2.20 -11.30 -0.20
C MET A 171 2.91 -9.95 -0.04
N THR A 172 4.24 -9.93 -0.22
CA THR A 172 5.03 -8.70 -0.03
C THR A 172 4.67 -7.63 -1.05
N ILE A 173 4.47 -8.00 -2.32
CA ILE A 173 4.05 -7.07 -3.37
C ILE A 173 2.64 -6.54 -3.09
N VAL A 174 1.69 -7.41 -2.73
CA VAL A 174 0.32 -7.00 -2.42
C VAL A 174 0.31 -6.08 -1.19
N PHE A 175 1.04 -6.45 -0.14
CA PHE A 175 1.20 -5.59 1.04
C PHE A 175 1.76 -4.21 0.66
N SER A 176 2.86 -4.18 -0.09
CA SER A 176 3.52 -2.92 -0.49
C SER A 176 2.61 -2.03 -1.32
N ILE A 177 1.87 -2.58 -2.28
CA ILE A 177 0.95 -1.82 -3.14
C ILE A 177 -0.24 -1.27 -2.33
N LEU A 178 -0.87 -2.11 -1.50
CA LEU A 178 -2.00 -1.68 -0.66
C LEU A 178 -1.56 -0.64 0.38
N PHE A 179 -0.41 -0.86 0.98
CA PHE A 179 0.15 0.07 1.96
C PHE A 179 0.54 1.41 1.30
N ALA A 180 1.19 1.35 0.12
CA ALA A 180 1.51 2.53 -0.67
C ALA A 180 0.24 3.31 -1.05
N PHE A 181 -0.84 2.62 -1.40
CA PHE A 181 -2.11 3.28 -1.71
C PHE A 181 -2.66 4.05 -0.50
N ILE A 182 -2.77 3.39 0.66
CA ILE A 182 -3.29 4.05 1.87
C ILE A 182 -2.42 5.24 2.26
N VAL A 183 -1.11 5.05 2.34
CA VAL A 183 -0.18 6.13 2.71
C VAL A 183 -0.20 7.25 1.66
N GLY A 184 -0.25 6.90 0.38
CA GLY A 184 -0.29 7.88 -0.71
C GLY A 184 -1.55 8.75 -0.69
N VAL A 185 -2.71 8.15 -0.42
CA VAL A 185 -3.98 8.90 -0.34
C VAL A 185 -4.04 9.78 0.90
N THR A 186 -3.58 9.27 2.05
CA THR A 186 -3.71 9.99 3.33
C THR A 186 -2.61 11.02 3.58
N THR A 187 -1.48 10.97 2.85
CA THR A 187 -0.28 11.71 3.23
C THR A 187 0.27 12.55 2.06
N PRO A 188 -0.40 13.64 1.66
CA PRO A 188 0.04 14.50 0.55
C PRO A 188 1.22 15.43 0.91
N ASN A 189 1.95 15.13 1.96
CA ASN A 189 3.12 15.90 2.43
C ASN A 189 4.38 15.04 2.37
N PHE A 190 5.43 15.50 1.70
CA PHE A 190 6.68 14.75 1.51
C PHE A 190 7.37 14.35 2.81
N GLY A 191 7.38 15.24 3.82
CA GLY A 191 8.01 14.96 5.10
C GLY A 191 7.29 13.86 5.90
N ALA A 192 5.97 13.84 5.86
CA ALA A 192 5.16 12.80 6.46
C ALA A 192 5.22 11.50 5.63
N LEU A 193 5.15 11.60 4.30
CA LEU A 193 5.22 10.47 3.37
C LEU A 193 6.46 9.61 3.61
N VAL A 194 7.64 10.24 3.70
CA VAL A 194 8.91 9.53 3.95
C VAL A 194 8.89 8.74 5.26
N ARG A 195 8.24 9.26 6.30
CA ARG A 195 8.13 8.58 7.60
C ARG A 195 7.10 7.44 7.59
N PHE A 196 5.96 7.67 6.95
CA PHE A 196 4.87 6.70 6.94
C PHE A 196 5.11 5.52 6.01
N LYS A 197 5.93 5.68 4.95
CA LYS A 197 6.26 4.58 4.03
C LYS A 197 7.30 3.59 4.58
N ILE A 198 8.00 3.90 5.68
CA ILE A 198 9.03 3.03 6.25
C ILE A 198 8.60 1.56 6.37
N PRO A 199 7.38 1.20 6.80
CA PRO A 199 6.98 -0.21 6.94
C PRO A 199 6.97 -1.01 5.65
N MET A 200 6.88 -0.38 4.47
CA MET A 200 6.86 -1.09 3.20
C MET A 200 8.24 -1.21 2.53
N VAL A 201 9.23 -0.41 2.97
CA VAL A 201 10.57 -0.40 2.36
C VAL A 201 11.30 -1.75 2.46
N PRO A 202 11.19 -2.54 3.56
CA PRO A 202 11.82 -3.84 3.67
C PRO A 202 11.22 -4.93 2.76
N PHE A 203 10.05 -4.69 2.20
CA PHE A 203 9.30 -5.64 1.38
C PHE A 203 9.43 -5.34 -0.11
#